data_e434940d0b8c5ec07c0764fb9e0438ce
#
_entry.id   e434940d0b8c5ec07c0764fb9e0438ce
#
_cell.length_a   1.000
_cell.length_b   1.000
_cell.length_c   1.000
_cell.angle_alpha   90.00
_cell.angle_beta   90.00
_cell.angle_gamma   90.00
#
_symmetry.space_group_name_H-M   'P 1'
#
loop_
_entity.id
_entity.type
_entity.pdbx_description
1 polymer ?
#
loop_
_entity_poly.entity_id
_entity_poly.type
_entity_poly.pdbx_seq_one_letter_code
_entity_poly.pdbx_strand_id
1 'polypeptide(L)'
;MAIKCELCDMKSTHLRTDKGGLVHHYCEHHAPKGSTKIGDTNRVSLFKVYRPLFVVLLFILAYMLIRVSVRPNNGLDVLVNDFMAGFFLVFGILELYTYRSFQEVLKRYDPIAKRFDIYAKVYPITFILFGILLHTNNAVFVISLATIAMLGIQTFGIINVLNSGEKIQCACIG
;
A
#
# COMPACT_ATOMS: atom_id res chain seq x y z
N MET A 1 -26.69 -1.48 -9.89
CA MET A 1 -27.10 -2.84 -10.33
C MET A 1 -26.96 -3.81 -9.15
N ALA A 2 -27.96 -4.64 -8.86
CA ALA A 2 -27.86 -5.64 -7.81
C ALA A 2 -27.04 -6.84 -8.33
N ILE A 3 -26.01 -7.22 -7.58
CA ILE A 3 -25.15 -8.37 -7.94
C ILE A 3 -25.97 -9.64 -7.69
N LYS A 4 -25.99 -10.52 -8.68
CA LYS A 4 -26.71 -11.80 -8.63
C LYS A 4 -25.83 -12.91 -8.04
N CYS A 5 -26.46 -13.96 -7.51
CA CYS A 5 -25.80 -15.17 -7.04
C CYS A 5 -25.21 -15.93 -8.25
N GLU A 6 -24.01 -16.50 -8.08
CA GLU A 6 -23.33 -17.27 -9.14
C GLU A 6 -24.03 -18.62 -9.48
N LEU A 7 -24.85 -19.14 -8.55
CA LEU A 7 -25.52 -20.43 -8.71
C LEU A 7 -27.00 -20.30 -9.06
N CYS A 8 -27.58 -19.09 -8.94
CA CYS A 8 -28.99 -18.83 -9.28
C CYS A 8 -29.21 -17.33 -9.52
N ASP A 9 -30.36 -16.95 -10.10
CA ASP A 9 -30.68 -15.56 -10.45
C ASP A 9 -31.12 -14.68 -9.27
N MET A 10 -31.12 -15.19 -8.03
CA MET A 10 -31.50 -14.44 -6.84
C MET A 10 -30.41 -13.40 -6.48
N LYS A 11 -30.83 -12.33 -5.78
CA LYS A 11 -29.94 -11.31 -5.27
C LYS A 11 -28.92 -11.92 -4.31
N SER A 12 -27.63 -11.61 -4.50
CA SER A 12 -26.57 -12.07 -3.61
C SER A 12 -26.67 -11.37 -2.24
N THR A 13 -26.55 -12.15 -1.17
CA THR A 13 -26.56 -11.69 0.22
C THR A 13 -25.31 -12.07 0.97
N HIS A 14 -24.49 -12.97 0.42
CA HIS A 14 -23.27 -13.48 1.03
C HIS A 14 -22.09 -13.42 0.07
N LEU A 15 -20.90 -13.21 0.63
CA LEU A 15 -19.62 -13.18 -0.06
C LEU A 15 -18.69 -14.26 0.50
N ARG A 16 -17.91 -14.90 -0.36
CA ARG A 16 -16.79 -15.75 0.04
C ARG A 16 -15.59 -15.44 -0.83
N THR A 17 -14.45 -15.21 -0.20
CA THR A 17 -13.18 -15.04 -0.91
C THR A 17 -12.46 -16.38 -0.95
N ASP A 18 -12.07 -16.82 -2.13
CA ASP A 18 -11.27 -18.03 -2.31
C ASP A 18 -9.80 -17.77 -1.95
N LYS A 19 -9.01 -18.85 -1.81
CA LYS A 19 -7.55 -18.78 -1.53
C LYS A 19 -6.75 -17.97 -2.56
N GLY A 20 -7.30 -17.79 -3.75
CA GLY A 20 -6.76 -16.94 -4.82
C GLY A 20 -7.17 -15.46 -4.77
N GLY A 21 -7.95 -15.03 -3.75
CA GLY A 21 -8.44 -13.65 -3.64
C GLY A 21 -9.68 -13.33 -4.48
N LEU A 22 -10.25 -14.30 -5.20
CA LEU A 22 -11.48 -14.12 -5.96
C LEU A 22 -12.69 -14.07 -5.02
N VAL A 23 -13.56 -13.08 -5.20
CA VAL A 23 -14.78 -12.92 -4.42
C VAL A 23 -15.96 -13.52 -5.15
N HIS A 24 -16.54 -14.55 -4.56
CA HIS A 24 -17.74 -15.23 -5.04
C HIS A 24 -19.00 -14.70 -4.36
N HIS A 25 -20.06 -14.56 -5.12
CA HIS A 25 -21.33 -14.00 -4.67
C HIS A 25 -22.40 -15.10 -4.54
N TYR A 26 -22.96 -15.27 -3.33
CA TYR A 26 -23.98 -16.27 -3.03
C TYR A 26 -25.24 -15.65 -2.46
N CYS A 27 -26.40 -16.27 -2.75
CA CYS A 27 -27.65 -15.98 -2.03
C CYS A 27 -27.68 -16.75 -0.68
N GLU A 28 -28.67 -16.46 0.15
CA GLU A 28 -28.80 -17.07 1.48
C GLU A 28 -28.89 -18.61 1.44
N HIS A 29 -29.51 -19.16 0.38
CA HIS A 29 -29.68 -20.63 0.21
C HIS A 29 -28.41 -21.34 -0.29
N HIS A 30 -27.55 -20.66 -1.02
CA HIS A 30 -26.33 -21.24 -1.59
C HIS A 30 -25.04 -20.79 -0.88
N ALA A 31 -25.18 -20.06 0.23
CA ALA A 31 -24.03 -19.57 1.00
C ALA A 31 -23.30 -20.73 1.68
N PRO A 32 -22.04 -21.03 1.30
CA PRO A 32 -21.25 -22.07 1.95
C PRO A 32 -20.87 -21.67 3.38
N LYS A 33 -20.65 -22.65 4.26
CA LYS A 33 -20.18 -22.38 5.64
C LYS A 33 -18.91 -21.53 5.61
N GLY A 34 -18.95 -20.41 6.32
CA GLY A 34 -17.83 -19.43 6.35
C GLY A 34 -17.96 -18.27 5.36
N SER A 35 -19.08 -18.12 4.65
CA SER A 35 -19.40 -16.93 3.88
C SER A 35 -19.83 -15.77 4.79
N THR A 36 -19.46 -14.53 4.45
CA THR A 36 -19.79 -13.30 5.18
C THR A 36 -21.03 -12.63 4.55
N LYS A 37 -21.99 -12.19 5.36
CA LYS A 37 -23.14 -11.41 4.84
C LYS A 37 -22.68 -10.08 4.26
N ILE A 38 -23.23 -9.68 3.13
CA ILE A 38 -22.90 -8.42 2.42
C ILE A 38 -23.13 -7.16 3.30
N GLY A 39 -23.84 -7.26 4.40
CA GLY A 39 -24.03 -6.16 5.38
C GLY A 39 -22.99 -6.14 6.51
N ASP A 40 -22.36 -7.26 6.81
CA ASP A 40 -21.38 -7.37 7.91
C ASP A 40 -19.96 -6.93 7.52
N THR A 41 -19.67 -6.81 6.23
CA THR A 41 -18.38 -6.30 5.74
C THR A 41 -18.14 -4.82 6.10
N ASN A 42 -19.17 -4.08 6.50
CA ASN A 42 -19.03 -2.67 6.92
C ASN A 42 -18.51 -2.47 8.35
N ARG A 43 -18.26 -3.54 9.11
CA ARG A 43 -17.67 -3.47 10.47
C ARG A 43 -16.31 -4.15 10.59
N VAL A 44 -15.54 -4.24 9.52
CA VAL A 44 -14.10 -4.45 9.71
C VAL A 44 -13.60 -3.20 10.42
N SER A 45 -13.31 -3.33 11.70
CA SER A 45 -12.79 -2.19 12.48
C SER A 45 -11.65 -1.56 11.70
N LEU A 46 -11.78 -0.27 11.36
CA LEU A 46 -10.73 0.48 10.65
C LEU A 46 -9.37 0.26 11.30
N PHE A 47 -9.33 0.12 12.64
CA PHE A 47 -8.15 -0.26 13.41
C PHE A 47 -7.53 -1.58 12.95
N LYS A 48 -8.33 -2.59 12.59
CA LYS A 48 -7.81 -3.90 12.19
C LYS A 48 -7.19 -3.85 10.80
N VAL A 49 -7.75 -3.04 9.90
CA VAL A 49 -7.25 -2.83 8.53
C VAL A 49 -5.98 -1.98 8.55
N TYR A 50 -5.95 -0.92 9.36
CA TYR A 50 -4.81 0.02 9.39
C TYR A 50 -3.75 -0.34 10.44
N ARG A 51 -3.92 -1.44 11.19
CA ARG A 51 -2.96 -1.89 12.21
C ARG A 51 -1.51 -1.95 11.70
N PRO A 52 -1.21 -2.55 10.53
CA PRO A 52 0.17 -2.58 10.03
C PRO A 52 0.69 -1.19 9.69
N LEU A 53 -0.15 -0.30 9.16
CA LEU A 53 0.22 1.09 8.91
C LEU A 53 0.57 1.85 10.21
N PHE A 54 -0.22 1.65 11.28
CA PHE A 54 0.10 2.22 12.59
C PHE A 54 1.41 1.70 13.16
N VAL A 55 1.72 0.42 12.98
CA VAL A 55 2.99 -0.17 13.42
C VAL A 55 4.15 0.48 12.67
N VAL A 56 4.04 0.63 11.35
CA VAL A 56 5.07 1.31 10.53
C VAL A 56 5.27 2.75 10.99
N LEU A 57 4.18 3.49 11.20
CA LEU A 57 4.24 4.88 11.66
C LEU A 57 4.91 4.98 13.03
N LEU A 58 4.61 4.04 13.94
CA LEU A 58 5.24 3.97 15.26
C LEU A 58 6.75 3.72 15.16
N PHE A 59 7.20 2.83 14.26
CA PHE A 59 8.62 2.60 14.02
C PHE A 59 9.33 3.84 13.48
N ILE A 60 8.72 4.56 12.54
CA ILE A 60 9.28 5.80 12.00
C ILE A 60 9.37 6.86 13.11
N LEU A 61 8.33 6.99 13.93
CA LEU A 61 8.32 7.92 15.05
C LEU A 61 9.40 7.59 16.09
N ALA A 62 9.55 6.30 16.44
CA ALA A 62 10.60 5.86 17.35
C ALA A 62 12.00 6.15 16.78
N TYR A 63 12.21 5.91 15.49
CA TYR A 63 13.46 6.27 14.81
C TYR A 63 13.73 7.77 14.91
N MET A 64 12.75 8.63 14.65
CA MET A 64 12.89 10.09 14.78
C MET A 64 13.24 10.51 16.22
N LEU A 65 12.56 9.95 17.22
CA LEU A 65 12.84 10.26 18.64
C LEU A 65 14.28 9.90 19.01
N ILE A 66 14.79 8.76 18.55
CA ILE A 66 16.18 8.37 18.77
C ILE A 66 17.13 9.39 18.11
N ARG A 67 16.85 9.80 16.87
CA ARG A 67 17.67 10.79 16.15
C ARG A 67 17.71 12.15 16.84
N VAL A 68 16.57 12.64 17.29
CA VAL A 68 16.48 13.89 18.07
C VAL A 68 17.26 13.81 19.40
N SER A 69 17.19 12.66 20.08
CA SER A 69 17.92 12.45 21.34
C SER A 69 19.44 12.44 21.15
N VAL A 70 19.92 11.90 20.02
CA VAL A 70 21.36 11.82 19.70
C VAL A 70 21.90 13.16 19.17
N ARG A 71 21.07 13.97 18.52
CA ARG A 71 21.44 15.25 17.91
C ARG A 71 20.39 16.33 18.22
N PRO A 72 20.34 16.88 19.43
CA PRO A 72 19.28 17.79 19.86
C PRO A 72 19.27 19.17 19.16
N ASN A 73 20.35 19.56 18.50
CA ASN A 73 20.50 20.87 17.84
C ASN A 73 20.21 20.84 16.33
N ASN A 74 19.50 19.81 15.82
CA ASN A 74 19.17 19.74 14.41
C ASN A 74 18.01 20.67 14.08
N GLY A 75 18.09 21.39 12.95
CA GLY A 75 17.00 22.17 12.41
C GLY A 75 15.83 21.28 11.91
N LEU A 76 14.69 21.92 11.64
CA LEU A 76 13.50 21.24 11.10
C LEU A 76 13.76 20.50 9.78
N ASP A 77 14.65 21.04 8.97
CA ASP A 77 15.09 20.45 7.70
C ASP A 77 15.72 19.06 7.88
N VAL A 78 16.59 18.92 8.87
CA VAL A 78 17.21 17.62 9.20
C VAL A 78 16.17 16.64 9.73
N LEU A 79 15.24 17.12 10.55
CA LEU A 79 14.17 16.29 11.09
C LEU A 79 13.24 15.74 10.00
N VAL A 80 12.88 16.58 9.04
CA VAL A 80 12.07 16.16 7.89
C VAL A 80 12.82 15.15 7.03
N ASN A 81 14.10 15.37 6.79
CA ASN A 81 14.94 14.42 6.03
C ASN A 81 15.07 13.07 6.74
N ASP A 82 15.28 13.07 8.07
CA ASP A 82 15.33 11.84 8.87
C ASP A 82 13.98 11.10 8.85
N PHE A 83 12.86 11.82 8.90
CA PHE A 83 11.53 11.23 8.75
C PHE A 83 11.36 10.56 7.38
N MET A 84 11.68 11.26 6.31
CA MET A 84 11.58 10.73 4.96
C MET A 84 12.53 9.55 4.73
N ALA A 85 13.75 9.62 5.28
CA ALA A 85 14.70 8.52 5.25
C ALA A 85 14.14 7.26 5.92
N GLY A 86 13.59 7.40 7.14
CA GLY A 86 12.95 6.32 7.87
C GLY A 86 11.74 5.75 7.11
N PHE A 87 10.92 6.63 6.54
CA PHE A 87 9.77 6.25 5.72
C PHE A 87 10.19 5.38 4.52
N PHE A 88 11.15 5.84 3.73
CA PHE A 88 11.62 5.09 2.56
C PHE A 88 12.29 3.77 2.92
N LEU A 89 13.07 3.71 4.00
CA LEU A 89 13.68 2.48 4.46
C LEU A 89 12.64 1.44 4.88
N VAL A 90 11.69 1.85 5.72
CA VAL A 90 10.66 0.93 6.23
C VAL A 90 9.76 0.44 5.10
N PHE A 91 9.27 1.35 4.24
CA PHE A 91 8.42 0.95 3.11
C PHE A 91 9.19 0.12 2.08
N GLY A 92 10.40 0.49 1.73
CA GLY A 92 11.23 -0.30 0.82
C GLY A 92 11.49 -1.73 1.31
N ILE A 93 11.72 -1.91 2.63
CA ILE A 93 11.88 -3.24 3.24
C ILE A 93 10.55 -4.02 3.20
N LEU A 94 9.42 -3.39 3.52
CA LEU A 94 8.11 -4.03 3.46
C LEU A 94 7.74 -4.46 2.03
N GLU A 95 7.98 -3.60 1.05
CA GLU A 95 7.77 -3.90 -0.37
C GLU A 95 8.67 -5.05 -0.84
N LEU A 96 9.90 -5.11 -0.33
CA LEU A 96 10.82 -6.21 -0.62
C LEU A 96 10.35 -7.52 0.05
N TYR A 97 9.78 -7.44 1.25
CA TYR A 97 9.22 -8.61 1.93
C TYR A 97 8.00 -9.18 1.19
N THR A 98 7.13 -8.31 0.68
CA THR A 98 5.93 -8.67 -0.10
C THR A 98 6.17 -8.59 -1.62
N TYR A 99 7.39 -8.77 -2.07
CA TYR A 99 7.89 -8.45 -3.41
C TYR A 99 6.98 -8.87 -4.58
N ARG A 100 6.50 -10.12 -4.59
CA ARG A 100 5.64 -10.62 -5.68
C ARG A 100 4.26 -9.95 -5.69
N SER A 101 3.62 -9.90 -4.52
CA SER A 101 2.31 -9.27 -4.35
C SER A 101 2.38 -7.78 -4.66
N PHE A 102 3.44 -7.10 -4.19
CA PHE A 102 3.68 -5.69 -4.46
C PHE A 102 3.76 -5.40 -5.97
N GLN A 103 4.54 -6.17 -6.73
CA GLN A 103 4.66 -5.97 -8.18
C GLN A 103 3.33 -6.12 -8.92
N GLU A 104 2.53 -7.13 -8.55
CA GLU A 104 1.21 -7.36 -9.16
C GLU A 104 0.26 -6.20 -8.91
N VAL A 105 0.24 -5.68 -7.68
CA VAL A 105 -0.61 -4.55 -7.32
C VAL A 105 -0.10 -3.25 -7.95
N LEU A 106 1.23 -3.00 -7.95
CA LEU A 106 1.82 -1.82 -8.58
C LEU A 106 1.47 -1.75 -10.07
N LYS A 107 1.55 -2.87 -10.78
CA LYS A 107 1.18 -2.96 -12.21
C LYS A 107 -0.29 -2.69 -12.49
N ARG A 108 -1.18 -2.76 -11.49
CA ARG A 108 -2.60 -2.46 -11.69
C ARG A 108 -2.87 -0.96 -11.82
N TYR A 109 -2.16 -0.12 -11.08
CA TYR A 109 -2.43 1.31 -11.05
C TYR A 109 -1.30 2.18 -11.64
N ASP A 110 -0.03 1.77 -11.54
CA ASP A 110 1.08 2.58 -12.03
C ASP A 110 1.25 2.41 -13.56
N PRO A 111 1.12 3.50 -14.34
CA PRO A 111 1.21 3.44 -15.79
C PRO A 111 2.59 3.02 -16.30
N ILE A 112 3.67 3.33 -15.55
CA ILE A 112 5.04 2.95 -15.91
C ILE A 112 5.24 1.46 -15.64
N ALA A 113 4.80 0.97 -14.48
CA ALA A 113 4.91 -0.43 -14.11
C ALA A 113 4.10 -1.35 -15.04
N LYS A 114 2.98 -0.87 -15.60
CA LYS A 114 2.21 -1.57 -16.66
C LYS A 114 3.04 -1.80 -17.91
N ARG A 115 3.91 -0.86 -18.28
CA ARG A 115 4.66 -0.91 -19.53
C ARG A 115 6.05 -1.51 -19.37
N PHE A 116 6.67 -1.33 -18.20
CA PHE A 116 8.05 -1.74 -17.94
C PHE A 116 8.14 -2.60 -16.68
N ASP A 117 8.23 -3.91 -16.85
CA ASP A 117 8.39 -4.88 -15.76
C ASP A 117 9.59 -4.62 -14.86
N ILE A 118 10.68 -4.13 -15.45
CA ILE A 118 11.92 -3.81 -14.72
C ILE A 118 11.67 -2.71 -13.68
N TYR A 119 10.85 -1.71 -14.01
CA TYR A 119 10.50 -0.63 -13.09
C TYR A 119 9.86 -1.18 -11.80
N ALA A 120 8.87 -2.05 -11.92
CA ALA A 120 8.22 -2.65 -10.76
C ALA A 120 9.18 -3.51 -9.92
N LYS A 121 10.17 -4.14 -10.55
CA LYS A 121 11.16 -4.98 -9.85
C LYS A 121 12.19 -4.17 -9.08
N VAL A 122 12.63 -3.05 -9.64
CA VAL A 122 13.67 -2.19 -9.05
C VAL A 122 13.07 -1.21 -8.02
N TYR A 123 11.76 -1.00 -8.05
CA TYR A 123 11.06 -0.02 -7.22
C TYR A 123 11.38 -0.11 -5.71
N PRO A 124 11.29 -1.28 -5.04
CA PRO A 124 11.62 -1.39 -3.62
C PRO A 124 13.10 -1.07 -3.31
N ILE A 125 13.99 -1.45 -4.23
CA ILE A 125 15.43 -1.17 -4.10
C ILE A 125 15.69 0.34 -4.22
N THR A 126 14.97 1.02 -5.11
CA THR A 126 15.05 2.47 -5.27
C THR A 126 14.62 3.19 -3.99
N PHE A 127 13.57 2.70 -3.30
CA PHE A 127 13.13 3.27 -2.02
C PHE A 127 14.20 3.11 -0.94
N ILE A 128 14.79 1.93 -0.81
CA ILE A 128 15.89 1.69 0.15
C ILE A 128 17.07 2.61 -0.14
N LEU A 129 17.44 2.75 -1.42
CA LEU A 129 18.53 3.64 -1.83
C LEU A 129 18.21 5.11 -1.48
N PHE A 130 17.00 5.58 -1.75
CA PHE A 130 16.56 6.93 -1.38
C PHE A 130 16.64 7.15 0.13
N GLY A 131 16.20 6.16 0.92
CA GLY A 131 16.27 6.21 2.38
C GLY A 131 17.72 6.35 2.88
N ILE A 132 18.66 5.58 2.33
CA ILE A 132 20.08 5.65 2.69
C ILE A 132 20.68 7.01 2.32
N LEU A 133 20.40 7.49 1.12
CA LEU A 133 20.95 8.76 0.62
C LEU A 133 20.40 9.96 1.41
N LEU A 134 19.11 9.96 1.76
CA LEU A 134 18.52 10.99 2.62
C LEU A 134 19.09 10.96 4.03
N HIS A 135 19.31 9.76 4.59
CA HIS A 135 19.91 9.62 5.92
C HIS A 135 21.33 10.20 5.98
N THR A 136 22.08 10.10 4.90
CA THR A 136 23.44 10.67 4.79
C THR A 136 23.44 12.14 4.35
N ASN A 137 22.28 12.76 4.17
CA ASN A 137 22.10 14.12 3.63
C ASN A 137 22.79 14.34 2.26
N ASN A 138 22.98 13.27 1.48
CA ASN A 138 23.51 13.34 0.15
C ASN A 138 22.41 13.54 -0.88
N ALA A 139 22.64 14.49 -1.80
CA ALA A 139 21.75 14.74 -2.95
C ALA A 139 20.25 14.94 -2.58
N VAL A 140 19.95 15.51 -1.42
CA VAL A 140 18.58 15.71 -0.89
C VAL A 140 17.66 16.33 -1.93
N PHE A 141 18.10 17.37 -2.64
CA PHE A 141 17.29 18.05 -3.66
C PHE A 141 16.91 17.10 -4.82
N VAL A 142 17.86 16.33 -5.33
CA VAL A 142 17.64 15.41 -6.46
C VAL A 142 16.68 14.29 -6.04
N ILE A 143 16.88 13.74 -4.82
CA ILE A 143 16.03 12.68 -4.28
C ILE A 143 14.61 13.19 -4.04
N SER A 144 14.46 14.40 -3.50
CA SER A 144 13.14 15.01 -3.28
C SER A 144 12.39 15.21 -4.60
N LEU A 145 13.08 15.69 -5.63
CA LEU A 145 12.50 15.86 -6.96
C LEU A 145 12.08 14.51 -7.58
N ALA A 146 12.96 13.51 -7.49
CA ALA A 146 12.65 12.15 -7.96
C ALA A 146 11.46 11.54 -7.21
N THR A 147 11.39 11.75 -5.90
CA THR A 147 10.27 11.31 -5.05
C THR A 147 8.95 11.96 -5.47
N ILE A 148 8.94 13.27 -5.67
CA ILE A 148 7.75 14.00 -6.12
C ILE A 148 7.27 13.45 -7.47
N ALA A 149 8.19 13.21 -8.40
CA ALA A 149 7.85 12.65 -9.71
C ALA A 149 7.26 11.23 -9.58
N MET A 150 7.90 10.35 -8.81
CA MET A 150 7.43 8.97 -8.60
C MET A 150 6.05 8.94 -7.91
N LEU A 151 5.89 9.64 -6.81
CA LEU A 151 4.62 9.69 -6.07
C LEU A 151 3.52 10.39 -6.89
N GLY A 152 3.85 11.40 -7.69
CA GLY A 152 2.92 12.06 -8.59
C GLY A 152 2.37 11.11 -9.65
N ILE A 153 3.23 10.33 -10.29
CA ILE A 153 2.84 9.31 -11.28
C ILE A 153 1.92 8.25 -10.64
N GLN A 154 2.28 7.76 -9.46
CA GLN A 154 1.46 6.79 -8.73
C GLN A 154 0.10 7.37 -8.33
N THR A 155 0.07 8.58 -7.81
CA THR A 155 -1.17 9.26 -7.42
C THR A 155 -2.09 9.40 -8.63
N PHE A 156 -1.56 9.82 -9.77
CA PHE A 156 -2.32 9.88 -11.01
C PHE A 156 -2.87 8.51 -11.44
N GLY A 157 -2.04 7.47 -11.34
CA GLY A 157 -2.45 6.10 -11.63
C GLY A 157 -3.57 5.61 -10.71
N ILE A 158 -3.46 5.85 -9.41
CA ILE A 158 -4.48 5.49 -8.41
C ILE A 158 -5.80 6.22 -8.70
N ILE A 159 -5.76 7.53 -8.99
CA ILE A 159 -6.97 8.31 -9.32
C ILE A 159 -7.67 7.71 -10.54
N ASN A 160 -6.92 7.36 -11.59
CA ASN A 160 -7.49 6.75 -12.79
C ASN A 160 -8.21 5.43 -12.50
N VAL A 161 -7.61 4.57 -11.68
CA VAL A 161 -8.20 3.27 -11.32
C VAL A 161 -9.41 3.45 -10.40
N LEU A 162 -9.38 4.40 -9.47
CA LEU A 162 -10.54 4.72 -8.63
C LEU A 162 -11.72 5.25 -9.46
N ASN A 163 -11.45 6.09 -10.46
CA ASN A 163 -12.47 6.59 -11.38
C ASN A 163 -13.08 5.48 -12.24
N SER A 164 -12.33 4.41 -12.50
CA SER A 164 -12.84 3.22 -13.22
C SER A 164 -13.71 2.32 -12.35
N GLY A 165 -13.89 2.63 -11.06
CA GLY A 165 -14.70 1.85 -10.12
C GLY A 165 -14.04 0.55 -9.63
N GLU A 166 -12.79 0.32 -9.95
CA GLU A 166 -12.02 -0.82 -9.45
C GLU A 166 -11.63 -0.62 -7.98
N LYS A 167 -11.74 -1.69 -7.19
CA LYS A 167 -11.30 -1.70 -5.80
C LYS A 167 -9.80 -2.03 -5.76
N ILE A 168 -9.00 -1.09 -5.27
CA ILE A 168 -7.57 -1.28 -5.07
C ILE A 168 -7.34 -1.80 -3.65
N GLN A 169 -6.62 -2.91 -3.52
CA GLN A 169 -6.04 -3.33 -2.24
C GLN A 169 -4.68 -2.66 -2.05
N CYS A 170 -4.35 -2.30 -0.79
CA CYS A 170 -3.05 -1.70 -0.49
C CYS A 170 -1.93 -2.72 -0.76
N ALA A 171 -0.97 -2.35 -1.59
CA ALA A 171 0.18 -3.19 -1.93
C ALA A 171 1.10 -3.45 -0.73
N CYS A 172 1.09 -2.54 0.26
CA CYS A 172 2.01 -2.58 1.40
C CYS A 172 1.67 -3.67 2.43
N ILE A 173 0.51 -4.29 2.36
CA ILE A 173 0.00 -5.17 3.43
C ILE A 173 -0.23 -6.60 2.91
N GLY A 174 -0.21 -6.81 1.59
CA GLY A 174 -0.39 -8.13 0.96
C GLY A 174 -1.82 -8.63 0.98
#